data_f381e6ba34fed71abb9975b730cb1955
#
_entry.id   f381e6ba34fed71abb9975b730cb1955
#
_cell.length_a   1.000
_cell.length_b   1.000
_cell.length_c   1.000
_cell.angle_alpha   90.00
_cell.angle_beta   90.00
_cell.angle_gamma   90.00
#
_symmetry.space_group_name_H-M   'P 1'
#
loop_
_entity.id
_entity.type
_entity.pdbx_description
1 polymer ?
#
loop_
_entity_poly.entity_id
_entity_poly.type
_entity_poly.pdbx_seq_one_letter_code
_entity_poly.pdbx_strand_id
1 'polypeptide(L)'
;MKAFLQKHLNYFTFLVVLLLLILLKIINPSFIKSVSYLSFDLYQKVFAKKKESEVVIIDIDEKSLGKFGQFPWNRTVFAKIIDQVNSSNPKAIGFDIFFTEKDKQSPDEIVKSYNLVPSDIKDLLDLKSPDDIFSEKLKESKSVIAVLGSAVPSHSNYDRKAKARFLSKGGDPKQFTYKSAR
;
A
#
# COMPACT_ATOMS: atom_id res chain seq x y z
N MET A 1 58.27 -2.78 -35.09
CA MET A 1 57.47 -1.54 -35.14
C MET A 1 55.97 -1.79 -35.28
N LYS A 2 55.50 -2.61 -36.24
CA LYS A 2 54.05 -2.94 -36.41
C LYS A 2 53.40 -3.58 -35.18
N ALA A 3 54.02 -4.57 -34.52
CA ALA A 3 53.46 -5.23 -33.34
C ALA A 3 53.32 -4.32 -32.12
N PHE A 4 54.22 -3.38 -31.96
CA PHE A 4 54.15 -2.35 -30.89
C PHE A 4 52.98 -1.39 -31.13
N LEU A 5 52.81 -0.94 -32.37
CA LEU A 5 51.70 -0.06 -32.75
C LEU A 5 50.34 -0.78 -32.57
N GLN A 6 50.25 -2.04 -32.95
CA GLN A 6 49.03 -2.83 -32.83
C GLN A 6 48.63 -3.11 -31.37
N LYS A 7 49.61 -3.28 -30.48
CA LYS A 7 49.39 -3.43 -29.06
C LYS A 7 48.80 -2.14 -28.43
N HIS A 8 49.35 -1.00 -28.76
CA HIS A 8 48.84 0.28 -28.27
C HIS A 8 47.46 0.63 -28.83
N LEU A 9 47.19 0.27 -30.09
CA LEU A 9 45.88 0.45 -30.72
C LEU A 9 44.82 -0.42 -30.00
N ASN A 10 45.13 -1.66 -29.62
CA ASN A 10 44.22 -2.54 -28.90
C ASN A 10 43.89 -1.99 -27.49
N TYR A 11 44.87 -1.45 -26.77
CA TYR A 11 44.60 -0.81 -25.46
C TYR A 11 43.76 0.45 -25.62
N PHE A 12 43.99 1.24 -26.64
CA PHE A 12 43.23 2.43 -26.91
C PHE A 12 41.76 2.11 -27.25
N THR A 13 41.52 1.11 -28.12
CA THR A 13 40.16 0.64 -28.44
C THR A 13 39.45 0.09 -27.22
N PHE A 14 40.13 -0.68 -26.39
CA PHE A 14 39.59 -1.19 -25.13
C PHE A 14 39.15 -0.04 -24.21
N LEU A 15 40.00 0.98 -24.06
CA LEU A 15 39.73 2.13 -23.20
C LEU A 15 38.53 2.93 -23.71
N VAL A 16 38.43 3.15 -25.03
CA VAL A 16 37.29 3.82 -25.65
C VAL A 16 36.01 3.08 -25.43
N VAL A 17 35.98 1.73 -25.62
CA VAL A 17 34.81 0.88 -25.38
C VAL A 17 34.39 0.92 -23.91
N LEU A 18 35.36 0.82 -22.99
CA LEU A 18 35.10 0.92 -21.56
C LEU A 18 34.46 2.25 -21.17
N LEU A 19 34.98 3.36 -21.69
CA LEU A 19 34.47 4.69 -21.44
C LEU A 19 33.07 4.89 -21.98
N LEU A 20 32.78 4.32 -23.17
CA LEU A 20 31.46 4.31 -23.77
C LEU A 20 30.44 3.51 -22.94
N LEU A 21 30.84 2.36 -22.41
CA LEU A 21 29.99 1.57 -21.51
C LEU A 21 29.69 2.30 -20.19
N ILE A 22 30.70 2.98 -19.63
CA ILE A 22 30.51 3.80 -18.42
C ILE A 22 29.54 4.95 -18.72
N LEU A 23 29.71 5.62 -19.85
CA LEU A 23 28.86 6.72 -20.28
C LEU A 23 27.39 6.26 -20.46
N LEU A 24 27.19 5.11 -21.11
CA LEU A 24 25.86 4.50 -21.26
C LEU A 24 25.23 4.16 -19.90
N LYS A 25 26.01 3.71 -18.92
CA LYS A 25 25.53 3.44 -17.59
C LYS A 25 25.14 4.72 -16.84
N ILE A 26 25.90 5.81 -16.99
CA ILE A 26 25.61 7.11 -16.35
C ILE A 26 24.34 7.74 -16.93
N ILE A 27 24.19 7.75 -18.25
CA ILE A 27 23.01 8.28 -18.95
C ILE A 27 21.76 7.46 -18.62
N ASN A 28 21.94 6.17 -18.30
CA ASN A 28 20.86 5.25 -17.91
C ASN A 28 19.63 5.36 -18.82
N PRO A 29 19.77 5.18 -20.14
CA PRO A 29 18.68 5.39 -21.07
C PRO A 29 17.54 4.39 -20.81
N SER A 30 16.30 4.80 -21.08
CA SER A 30 15.08 4.00 -20.84
C SER A 30 15.15 2.60 -21.46
N PHE A 31 15.85 2.46 -22.57
CA PHE A 31 16.09 1.16 -23.22
C PHE A 31 16.84 0.17 -22.31
N ILE A 32 17.92 0.60 -21.63
CA ILE A 32 18.69 -0.24 -20.72
C ILE A 32 17.82 -0.68 -19.52
N LYS A 33 16.97 0.22 -19.01
CA LYS A 33 16.00 -0.11 -17.94
C LYS A 33 15.01 -1.17 -18.42
N SER A 34 14.47 -1.03 -19.62
CA SER A 34 13.52 -2.01 -20.19
C SER A 34 14.15 -3.39 -20.34
N VAL A 35 15.39 -3.46 -20.86
CA VAL A 35 16.14 -4.73 -20.97
C VAL A 35 16.42 -5.33 -19.60
N SER A 36 16.77 -4.51 -18.60
CA SER A 36 16.99 -4.97 -17.23
C SER A 36 15.71 -5.56 -16.62
N TYR A 37 14.56 -4.89 -16.76
CA TYR A 37 13.28 -5.42 -16.27
C TYR A 37 12.90 -6.73 -16.98
N LEU A 38 13.04 -6.79 -18.30
CA LEU A 38 12.75 -7.99 -19.07
C LEU A 38 13.65 -9.16 -18.64
N SER A 39 14.93 -8.89 -18.41
CA SER A 39 15.90 -9.89 -17.93
C SER A 39 15.56 -10.38 -16.53
N PHE A 40 15.13 -9.48 -15.66
CA PHE A 40 14.68 -9.81 -14.31
C PHE A 40 13.42 -10.66 -14.33
N ASP A 41 12.43 -10.30 -15.14
CA ASP A 41 11.19 -11.06 -15.29
C ASP A 41 11.46 -12.48 -15.85
N LEU A 42 12.36 -12.59 -16.83
CA LEU A 42 12.77 -13.88 -17.38
C LEU A 42 13.47 -14.74 -16.32
N TYR A 43 14.38 -14.13 -15.57
CA TYR A 43 15.08 -14.81 -14.46
C TYR A 43 14.07 -15.30 -13.41
N GLN A 44 13.13 -14.46 -13.01
CA GLN A 44 12.07 -14.84 -12.08
C GLN A 44 11.24 -16.02 -12.60
N LYS A 45 10.85 -16.02 -13.89
CA LYS A 45 10.08 -17.12 -14.48
C LYS A 45 10.84 -18.44 -14.50
N VAL A 46 12.13 -18.38 -14.79
CA VAL A 46 12.97 -19.60 -14.96
C VAL A 46 13.47 -20.14 -13.61
N PHE A 47 13.85 -19.25 -12.69
CA PHE A 47 14.50 -19.61 -11.43
C PHE A 47 13.62 -19.41 -10.19
N ALA A 48 12.38 -18.92 -10.33
CA ALA A 48 11.49 -18.79 -9.19
C ALA A 48 11.24 -20.16 -8.58
N LYS A 49 11.83 -20.43 -7.44
CA LYS A 49 11.43 -21.56 -6.62
C LYS A 49 10.01 -21.30 -6.16
N LYS A 50 9.05 -22.15 -6.49
CA LYS A 50 7.74 -22.19 -5.83
C LYS A 50 7.99 -22.46 -4.34
N LYS A 51 8.13 -21.41 -3.58
CA LYS A 51 8.10 -21.49 -2.13
C LYS A 51 6.62 -21.53 -1.75
N GLU A 52 6.20 -22.57 -1.07
CA GLU A 52 4.87 -22.56 -0.45
C GLU A 52 4.83 -21.33 0.45
N SER A 53 3.98 -20.39 0.09
CA SER A 53 3.83 -19.16 0.87
C SER A 53 2.77 -19.43 1.95
N GLU A 54 3.12 -19.17 3.19
CA GLU A 54 2.14 -19.13 4.30
C GLU A 54 1.19 -17.91 4.18
N VAL A 55 1.39 -17.08 3.15
CA VAL A 55 0.60 -15.87 2.90
C VAL A 55 -0.50 -16.19 1.89
N VAL A 56 -1.74 -15.93 2.29
CA VAL A 56 -2.92 -15.99 1.43
C VAL A 56 -3.28 -14.56 1.02
N ILE A 57 -3.40 -14.33 -0.26
CA ILE A 57 -3.83 -13.03 -0.81
C ILE A 57 -5.32 -13.10 -1.10
N ILE A 58 -6.08 -12.16 -0.54
CA ILE A 58 -7.50 -11.96 -0.82
C ILE A 58 -7.59 -10.74 -1.73
N ASP A 59 -7.94 -10.96 -2.97
CA ASP A 59 -8.00 -9.92 -4.00
C ASP A 59 -9.44 -9.42 -4.19
N ILE A 60 -9.55 -8.14 -4.55
CA ILE A 60 -10.80 -7.49 -4.96
C ILE A 60 -10.93 -7.65 -6.47
N ASP A 61 -11.55 -8.73 -6.90
CA ASP A 61 -11.72 -9.10 -8.30
C ASP A 61 -13.06 -8.63 -8.89
N GLU A 62 -13.26 -8.84 -10.19
CA GLU A 62 -14.50 -8.50 -10.87
C GLU A 62 -15.75 -9.17 -10.29
N LYS A 63 -15.62 -10.39 -9.74
CA LYS A 63 -16.75 -11.08 -9.09
C LYS A 63 -17.16 -10.38 -7.80
N SER A 64 -16.17 -9.92 -7.06
CA SER A 64 -16.37 -9.13 -5.85
C SER A 64 -17.03 -7.79 -6.17
N LEU A 65 -16.56 -7.11 -7.23
CA LEU A 65 -17.16 -5.87 -7.72
C LEU A 65 -18.59 -6.09 -8.21
N GLY A 66 -18.88 -7.20 -8.89
CA GLY A 66 -20.23 -7.54 -9.31
C GLY A 66 -21.18 -7.81 -8.13
N LYS A 67 -20.68 -8.33 -7.00
CA LYS A 67 -21.47 -8.65 -5.80
C LYS A 67 -21.67 -7.47 -4.86
N PHE A 68 -20.65 -6.67 -4.64
CA PHE A 68 -20.63 -5.60 -3.63
C PHE A 68 -20.68 -4.19 -4.25
N GLY A 69 -20.68 -4.09 -5.58
CA GLY A 69 -20.63 -2.82 -6.31
C GLY A 69 -19.21 -2.30 -6.50
N GLN A 70 -19.12 -1.11 -7.07
CA GLN A 70 -17.85 -0.44 -7.35
C GLN A 70 -17.10 -0.08 -6.06
N PHE A 71 -15.79 -0.26 -6.10
CA PHE A 71 -14.88 0.18 -5.03
C PHE A 71 -14.78 1.73 -5.03
N PRO A 72 -14.66 2.40 -3.88
CA PRO A 72 -14.46 1.89 -2.52
C PRO A 72 -15.75 1.42 -1.83
N TRP A 73 -15.68 0.23 -1.20
CA TRP A 73 -16.80 -0.33 -0.47
C TRP A 73 -16.99 0.29 0.91
N ASN A 74 -18.21 0.19 1.44
CA ASN A 74 -18.54 0.52 2.81
C ASN A 74 -17.68 -0.26 3.81
N ARG A 75 -17.33 0.38 4.93
CA ARG A 75 -16.51 -0.21 5.99
C ARG A 75 -17.14 -1.47 6.62
N THR A 76 -18.46 -1.59 6.57
CA THR A 76 -19.16 -2.80 7.06
C THR A 76 -18.81 -4.04 6.23
N VAL A 77 -18.52 -3.89 4.93
CA VAL A 77 -18.07 -5.00 4.08
C VAL A 77 -16.70 -5.49 4.57
N PHE A 78 -15.78 -4.58 4.86
CA PHE A 78 -14.47 -4.93 5.42
C PHE A 78 -14.57 -5.55 6.81
N ALA A 79 -15.52 -5.08 7.64
CA ALA A 79 -15.79 -5.71 8.93
C ALA A 79 -16.21 -7.18 8.77
N LYS A 80 -17.10 -7.48 7.82
CA LYS A 80 -17.51 -8.84 7.51
C LYS A 80 -16.36 -9.70 6.96
N ILE A 81 -15.48 -9.12 6.14
CA ILE A 81 -14.27 -9.81 5.66
C ILE A 81 -13.38 -10.19 6.83
N ILE A 82 -13.16 -9.27 7.80
CA ILE A 82 -12.39 -9.60 9.01
C ILE A 82 -13.00 -10.77 9.76
N ASP A 83 -14.32 -10.76 10.00
CA ASP A 83 -15.00 -11.84 10.70
C ASP A 83 -14.80 -13.18 9.97
N GLN A 84 -14.97 -13.20 8.65
CA GLN A 84 -14.79 -14.39 7.84
C GLN A 84 -13.34 -14.90 7.86
N VAL A 85 -12.38 -14.01 7.78
CA VAL A 85 -10.95 -14.37 7.80
C VAL A 85 -10.54 -14.84 9.20
N ASN A 86 -11.04 -14.19 10.25
CA ASN A 86 -10.77 -14.58 11.63
C ASN A 86 -11.27 -15.99 11.96
N SER A 87 -12.34 -16.46 11.30
CA SER A 87 -12.82 -17.84 11.48
C SER A 87 -11.77 -18.90 11.11
N SER A 88 -10.82 -18.55 10.24
CA SER A 88 -9.67 -19.39 9.84
C SER A 88 -8.45 -19.23 10.75
N ASN A 89 -8.55 -18.46 11.84
CA ASN A 89 -7.50 -18.21 12.83
C ASN A 89 -6.15 -17.80 12.24
N PRO A 90 -6.08 -16.71 11.43
CA PRO A 90 -4.84 -16.27 10.82
C PRO A 90 -3.87 -15.71 11.88
N LYS A 91 -2.57 -15.79 11.61
CA LYS A 91 -1.54 -15.16 12.45
C LYS A 91 -1.65 -13.64 12.46
N ALA A 92 -1.97 -13.05 11.31
CA ALA A 92 -2.24 -11.63 11.12
C ALA A 92 -3.02 -11.38 9.83
N ILE A 93 -3.72 -10.24 9.76
CA ILE A 93 -4.42 -9.75 8.57
C ILE A 93 -3.79 -8.42 8.17
N GLY A 94 -3.27 -8.32 6.95
CA GLY A 94 -2.72 -7.09 6.40
C GLY A 94 -3.68 -6.47 5.38
N PHE A 95 -3.95 -5.17 5.49
CA PHE A 95 -4.72 -4.42 4.50
C PHE A 95 -3.77 -3.54 3.69
N ASP A 96 -3.67 -3.82 2.39
CA ASP A 96 -3.00 -2.94 1.42
C ASP A 96 -4.02 -1.95 0.82
N ILE A 97 -4.75 -1.29 1.71
CA ILE A 97 -5.80 -0.32 1.40
C ILE A 97 -5.66 0.87 2.33
N PHE A 98 -5.73 2.07 1.76
CA PHE A 98 -5.74 3.31 2.53
C PHE A 98 -7.17 3.71 2.88
N PHE A 99 -7.44 3.80 4.17
CA PHE A 99 -8.72 4.24 4.70
C PHE A 99 -8.60 5.70 5.17
N THR A 100 -8.43 6.62 4.23
CA THR A 100 -8.09 8.03 4.50
C THR A 100 -9.29 8.87 4.90
N GLU A 101 -10.47 8.57 4.33
CA GLU A 101 -11.70 9.32 4.53
C GLU A 101 -12.69 8.55 5.38
N LYS A 102 -13.63 9.27 5.98
CA LYS A 102 -14.80 8.67 6.61
C LYS A 102 -15.63 7.90 5.58
N ASP A 103 -16.33 6.88 6.05
CA ASP A 103 -17.29 6.18 5.21
C ASP A 103 -18.43 7.11 4.81
N LYS A 104 -18.70 7.22 3.51
CA LYS A 104 -19.76 8.08 2.96
C LYS A 104 -21.16 7.66 3.41
N GLN A 105 -21.32 6.44 3.91
CA GLN A 105 -22.56 5.93 4.49
C GLN A 105 -22.60 6.07 6.02
N SER A 106 -21.65 6.78 6.61
CA SER A 106 -21.75 7.17 8.02
C SER A 106 -22.92 8.14 8.21
N PRO A 107 -23.69 8.00 9.29
CA PRO A 107 -24.88 8.83 9.52
C PRO A 107 -24.61 10.31 9.39
N ASP A 108 -23.53 10.81 9.96
CA ASP A 108 -23.11 12.21 9.89
C ASP A 108 -22.77 12.67 8.45
N GLU A 109 -22.17 11.81 7.64
CA GLU A 109 -21.86 12.13 6.23
C GLU A 109 -23.13 12.12 5.35
N ILE A 110 -24.09 11.22 5.64
CA ILE A 110 -25.40 11.21 4.97
C ILE A 110 -26.14 12.51 5.25
N VAL A 111 -26.25 12.90 6.53
CA VAL A 111 -26.90 14.13 6.95
C VAL A 111 -26.31 15.35 6.23
N LYS A 112 -25.00 15.42 6.21
CA LYS A 112 -24.26 16.50 5.55
C LYS A 112 -24.46 16.51 4.04
N SER A 113 -24.45 15.34 3.39
CA SER A 113 -24.58 15.22 1.93
C SER A 113 -25.95 15.62 1.42
N TYR A 114 -27.00 15.33 2.19
CA TYR A 114 -28.38 15.61 1.83
C TYR A 114 -28.95 16.87 2.50
N ASN A 115 -28.13 17.61 3.27
CA ASN A 115 -28.57 18.79 4.04
C ASN A 115 -29.80 18.50 4.91
N LEU A 116 -29.85 17.32 5.55
CA LEU A 116 -30.97 16.91 6.38
C LEU A 116 -30.98 17.70 7.70
N VAL A 117 -32.20 17.98 8.21
CA VAL A 117 -32.37 18.67 9.50
C VAL A 117 -32.20 17.64 10.63
N PRO A 118 -31.29 17.85 11.60
CA PRO A 118 -31.02 16.89 12.67
C PRO A 118 -32.21 16.47 13.51
N SER A 119 -33.23 17.36 13.67
CA SER A 119 -34.45 17.08 14.41
C SER A 119 -35.26 15.90 13.83
N ASP A 120 -35.22 15.71 12.50
CA ASP A 120 -36.10 14.78 11.79
C ASP A 120 -35.44 13.40 11.59
N ILE A 121 -34.17 13.27 12.00
CA ILE A 121 -33.35 12.10 11.69
C ILE A 121 -32.59 11.59 12.91
N LYS A 122 -33.12 11.81 14.10
CA LYS A 122 -32.48 11.35 15.35
C LYS A 122 -32.13 9.87 15.31
N ASP A 123 -33.05 9.04 14.85
CA ASP A 123 -32.86 7.59 14.75
C ASP A 123 -31.72 7.22 13.78
N LEU A 124 -31.50 8.00 12.72
CA LEU A 124 -30.38 7.82 11.81
C LEU A 124 -29.04 8.16 12.51
N LEU A 125 -29.01 9.23 13.31
CA LEU A 125 -27.81 9.66 14.01
C LEU A 125 -27.43 8.71 15.16
N ASP A 126 -28.39 7.98 15.70
CA ASP A 126 -28.17 6.95 16.74
C ASP A 126 -27.61 5.63 16.16
N LEU A 127 -27.61 5.49 14.82
CA LEU A 127 -27.00 4.32 14.20
C LEU A 127 -25.48 4.34 14.34
N LYS A 128 -24.93 3.18 14.59
CA LYS A 128 -23.47 2.98 14.66
C LYS A 128 -22.82 3.23 13.31
N SER A 129 -21.82 4.10 13.29
CA SER A 129 -21.08 4.40 12.08
C SER A 129 -20.37 3.14 11.51
N PRO A 130 -20.37 2.96 10.18
CA PRO A 130 -19.56 1.92 9.52
C PRO A 130 -18.08 1.93 9.94
N ASP A 131 -17.51 3.11 10.16
CA ASP A 131 -16.14 3.27 10.65
C ASP A 131 -15.96 2.71 12.06
N ASP A 132 -16.97 2.88 12.94
CA ASP A 132 -16.92 2.36 14.30
C ASP A 132 -17.02 0.82 14.29
N ILE A 133 -17.94 0.27 13.49
CA ILE A 133 -18.09 -1.19 13.31
C ILE A 133 -16.77 -1.80 12.83
N PHE A 134 -16.16 -1.21 11.80
CA PHE A 134 -14.87 -1.67 11.27
C PHE A 134 -13.75 -1.52 12.30
N SER A 135 -13.72 -0.42 13.02
CA SER A 135 -12.74 -0.17 14.08
C SER A 135 -12.78 -1.19 15.21
N GLU A 136 -13.98 -1.64 15.59
CA GLU A 136 -14.14 -2.70 16.59
C GLU A 136 -13.59 -4.02 16.08
N LYS A 137 -13.93 -4.41 14.85
CA LYS A 137 -13.41 -5.63 14.25
C LYS A 137 -11.88 -5.61 14.09
N LEU A 138 -11.30 -4.47 13.75
CA LEU A 138 -9.85 -4.30 13.76
C LEU A 138 -9.23 -4.49 15.15
N LYS A 139 -9.91 -4.06 16.22
CA LYS A 139 -9.43 -4.26 17.60
C LYS A 139 -9.49 -5.72 18.04
N GLU A 140 -10.54 -6.44 17.62
CA GLU A 140 -10.76 -7.86 17.93
C GLU A 140 -9.80 -8.78 17.15
N SER A 141 -9.21 -8.29 16.06
CA SER A 141 -8.33 -9.06 15.17
C SER A 141 -6.88 -8.62 15.27
N LYS A 142 -5.94 -9.47 14.89
CA LYS A 142 -4.52 -9.13 14.70
C LYS A 142 -4.32 -8.45 13.34
N SER A 143 -4.90 -7.28 13.17
CA SER A 143 -4.90 -6.56 11.88
C SER A 143 -3.87 -5.46 11.81
N VAL A 144 -3.28 -5.29 10.63
CA VAL A 144 -2.38 -4.19 10.26
C VAL A 144 -3.01 -3.44 9.09
N ILE A 145 -3.14 -2.14 9.21
CA ILE A 145 -3.63 -1.25 8.15
C ILE A 145 -2.53 -0.29 7.70
N ALA A 146 -2.53 0.04 6.42
CA ALA A 146 -1.63 1.05 5.88
C ALA A 146 -2.07 2.45 6.33
N VAL A 147 -1.10 3.29 6.70
CA VAL A 147 -1.31 4.67 7.10
C VAL A 147 -0.45 5.57 6.22
N LEU A 148 -1.07 6.59 5.63
CA LEU A 148 -0.35 7.63 4.91
C LEU A 148 0.26 8.62 5.92
N GLY A 149 1.60 8.71 5.91
CA GLY A 149 2.32 9.77 6.61
C GLY A 149 2.43 10.99 5.70
N SER A 150 2.02 12.17 6.17
CA SER A 150 2.27 13.44 5.51
C SER A 150 3.44 14.16 6.17
N ALA A 151 4.40 14.66 5.38
CA ALA A 151 5.48 15.52 5.87
C ALA A 151 4.97 16.92 6.24
N VAL A 152 3.80 17.30 5.76
CA VAL A 152 3.14 18.56 6.10
C VAL A 152 2.20 18.29 7.27
N PRO A 153 2.27 19.10 8.37
CA PRO A 153 1.30 18.98 9.46
C PRO A 153 -0.11 19.18 8.89
N SER A 154 -0.84 18.08 8.69
CA SER A 154 -2.23 18.20 8.30
C SER A 154 -3.01 18.60 9.55
N HIS A 155 -3.79 19.66 9.47
CA HIS A 155 -4.74 20.07 10.52
C HIS A 155 -5.93 19.08 10.61
N SER A 156 -5.87 17.97 9.87
CA SER A 156 -6.92 16.97 9.88
C SER A 156 -6.90 16.18 11.20
N ASN A 157 -8.07 15.93 11.75
CA ASN A 157 -8.26 15.10 12.94
C ASN A 157 -7.82 13.63 12.73
N TYR A 158 -7.47 13.24 11.51
CA TYR A 158 -7.05 11.89 11.13
C TYR A 158 -5.70 11.50 11.72
N ASP A 159 -4.69 12.40 11.64
CA ASP A 159 -3.35 12.11 12.16
C ASP A 159 -3.36 11.89 13.68
N ARG A 160 -4.19 12.66 14.39
CA ARG A 160 -4.38 12.49 15.84
C ARG A 160 -5.04 11.15 16.18
N LYS A 161 -6.04 10.72 15.38
CA LYS A 161 -6.74 9.45 15.60
C LYS A 161 -5.85 8.24 15.26
N ALA A 162 -5.06 8.30 14.19
CA ALA A 162 -4.11 7.24 13.83
C ALA A 162 -3.05 7.05 14.93
N LYS A 163 -2.46 8.15 15.42
CA LYS A 163 -1.51 8.14 16.55
C LYS A 163 -2.14 7.59 17.82
N ALA A 164 -3.37 8.01 18.14
CA ALA A 164 -4.09 7.53 19.30
C ALA A 164 -4.37 6.02 19.23
N ARG A 165 -4.71 5.48 18.05
CA ARG A 165 -4.90 4.04 17.84
C ARG A 165 -3.62 3.24 17.99
N PHE A 166 -2.51 3.73 17.47
CA PHE A 166 -1.20 3.09 17.65
C PHE A 166 -0.83 3.00 19.15
N LEU A 167 -1.00 4.09 19.88
CA LEU A 167 -0.74 4.15 21.31
C LEU A 167 -1.70 3.27 22.12
N SER A 168 -2.97 3.19 21.74
CA SER A 168 -3.96 2.34 22.43
C SER A 168 -3.70 0.84 22.27
N LYS A 169 -2.90 0.42 21.27
CA LYS A 169 -2.42 -0.97 21.09
C LYS A 169 -1.06 -1.24 21.72
N GLY A 170 -0.57 -0.38 22.60
CA GLY A 170 0.70 -0.55 23.30
C GLY A 170 1.95 -0.22 22.47
N GLY A 171 1.78 0.49 21.36
CA GLY A 171 2.91 0.98 20.56
C GLY A 171 3.71 2.04 21.34
N ASP A 172 5.03 1.94 21.32
CA ASP A 172 5.92 2.93 21.92
C ASP A 172 5.85 4.26 21.15
N PRO A 173 5.48 5.40 21.79
CA PRO A 173 5.41 6.70 21.15
C PRO A 173 6.72 7.13 20.48
N LYS A 174 7.86 6.63 20.96
CA LYS A 174 9.19 6.91 20.39
C LYS A 174 9.46 6.15 19.09
N GLN A 175 8.74 5.07 18.81
CA GLN A 175 8.85 4.31 17.58
C GLN A 175 7.98 4.89 16.44
N PHE A 176 7.09 5.82 16.77
CA PHE A 176 6.29 6.56 15.80
C PHE A 176 7.10 7.75 15.27
N THR A 177 8.27 7.48 14.74
CA THR A 177 9.06 8.50 14.04
C THR A 177 8.71 8.48 12.57
N TYR A 178 8.10 9.57 12.10
CA TYR A 178 8.02 9.87 10.67
C TYR A 178 9.45 9.95 10.12
N LYS A 179 9.94 8.90 9.47
CA LYS A 179 11.06 9.08 8.55
C LYS A 179 10.49 9.75 7.30
N SER A 180 10.63 11.08 7.21
CA SER A 180 10.42 11.76 5.93
C SER A 180 11.37 11.12 4.93
N ALA A 181 10.84 10.43 3.92
CA ALA A 181 11.61 10.07 2.76
C ALA A 181 12.05 11.38 2.08
N ARG A 182 13.36 11.67 2.12
CA ARG A 182 13.98 12.69 1.29
C ARG A 182 14.13 12.17 -0.12
#